data_7206eacf306ca883f9e4055a6651f839
#
_entry.id   7206eacf306ca883f9e4055a6651f839
#
_cell.length_a   1.000
_cell.length_b   1.000
_cell.length_c   1.000
_cell.angle_alpha   90.00
_cell.angle_beta   90.00
_cell.angle_gamma   90.00
#
_symmetry.space_group_name_H-M   'P 1'
#
loop_
_entity.id
_entity.type
_entity.pdbx_description
1 polymer ?
#
loop_
_entity_poly.entity_id
_entity_poly.type
_entity_poly.pdbx_seq_one_letter_code
_entity_poly.pdbx_strand_id
1 'polypeptide(L)'
;MQIVLFEPEIPPNTGSVARLCAATLTPLHLIEPLGFKIDDKHLKRAGLDYWEFVDLRVHKSWDDFLSAMRPEHLRFFSKRAIKSYTAARYREEDFLVFGPETRGLPRSLLDAHAGCALRIPML
;
A
#
# COMPACT_ATOMS: atom_id res chain seq x y z
N MET A 1 -10.84 -2.01 -6.34
CA MET A 1 -9.98 -1.51 -5.24
C MET A 1 -8.60 -2.11 -5.38
N GLN A 2 -7.56 -1.33 -5.19
CA GLN A 2 -6.18 -1.78 -5.28
C GLN A 2 -5.40 -1.32 -4.06
N ILE A 3 -4.39 -2.08 -3.66
CA ILE A 3 -3.57 -1.78 -2.50
C ILE A 3 -2.22 -1.25 -2.96
N VAL A 4 -1.74 -0.19 -2.31
CA VAL A 4 -0.42 0.42 -2.57
C VAL A 4 0.35 0.46 -1.26
N LEU A 5 1.54 -0.15 -1.26
CA LEU A 5 2.46 -0.05 -0.14
C LEU A 5 3.59 0.90 -0.53
N PHE A 6 3.65 2.04 0.14
CA PHE A 6 4.65 3.08 -0.11
C PHE A 6 5.91 2.78 0.68
N GLU A 7 6.99 2.45 -0.04
CA GLU A 7 8.30 2.16 0.54
C GLU A 7 8.24 1.18 1.72
N PRO A 8 7.64 -0.02 1.54
CA PRO A 8 7.49 -0.97 2.64
C PRO A 8 8.85 -1.44 3.15
N GLU A 9 8.95 -1.64 4.46
CA GLU A 9 10.22 -1.91 5.15
C GLU A 9 10.36 -3.34 5.66
N ILE A 10 9.26 -3.95 6.08
CA ILE A 10 9.27 -5.23 6.81
C ILE A 10 8.73 -6.34 5.91
N PRO A 11 9.62 -7.28 5.46
CA PRO A 11 9.24 -8.32 4.49
C PRO A 11 8.02 -9.18 4.91
N PRO A 12 7.92 -9.69 6.15
CA PRO A 12 6.76 -10.47 6.54
C PRO A 12 5.43 -9.73 6.43
N ASN A 13 5.44 -8.42 6.70
CA ASN A 13 4.22 -7.61 6.59
C ASN A 13 3.77 -7.48 5.14
N THR A 14 4.71 -7.24 4.23
CA THR A 14 4.41 -7.21 2.79
C THR A 14 3.93 -8.58 2.30
N GLY A 15 4.54 -9.65 2.77
CA GLY A 15 4.13 -11.02 2.43
C GLY A 15 2.70 -11.31 2.88
N SER A 16 2.33 -10.88 4.08
CA SER A 16 0.97 -11.06 4.59
C SER A 16 -0.05 -10.28 3.76
N VAL A 17 0.28 -9.05 3.35
CA VAL A 17 -0.58 -8.25 2.47
C VAL A 17 -0.69 -8.92 1.10
N ALA A 18 0.41 -9.42 0.55
CA ALA A 18 0.41 -10.12 -0.73
C ALA A 18 -0.51 -11.35 -0.70
N ARG A 19 -0.46 -12.10 0.39
CA ARG A 19 -1.33 -13.26 0.60
C ARG A 19 -2.80 -12.85 0.57
N LEU A 20 -3.15 -11.79 1.27
CA LEU A 20 -4.51 -11.28 1.30
C LEU A 20 -4.95 -10.80 -0.09
N CYS A 21 -4.08 -10.08 -0.80
CA CYS A 21 -4.37 -9.59 -2.13
C CYS A 21 -4.59 -10.74 -3.13
N ALA A 22 -3.80 -11.81 -3.03
CA ALA A 22 -4.00 -12.99 -3.87
C ALA A 22 -5.37 -13.64 -3.58
N ALA A 23 -5.73 -13.79 -2.31
CA ALA A 23 -6.99 -14.40 -1.91
C ALA A 23 -8.20 -13.61 -2.35
N THR A 24 -8.09 -12.29 -2.43
CA THR A 24 -9.19 -11.39 -2.80
C THR A 24 -9.14 -10.92 -4.26
N LEU A 25 -8.18 -11.41 -5.03
CA LEU A 25 -7.93 -11.00 -6.42
C LEU A 25 -7.74 -9.49 -6.55
N THR A 26 -7.02 -8.90 -5.58
CA THR A 26 -6.74 -7.47 -5.51
C THR A 26 -5.33 -7.20 -6.01
N PRO A 27 -5.14 -6.28 -6.99
CA PRO A 27 -3.79 -5.89 -7.40
C PRO A 27 -3.03 -5.22 -6.25
N LEU A 28 -1.72 -5.55 -6.15
CA LEU A 28 -0.83 -4.99 -5.14
C LEU A 28 0.28 -4.20 -5.83
N HIS A 29 0.44 -2.95 -5.43
CA HIS A 29 1.50 -2.07 -5.91
C HIS A 29 2.52 -1.84 -4.81
N LEU A 30 3.81 -1.95 -5.15
CA LEU A 30 4.91 -1.61 -4.24
C LEU A 30 5.66 -0.42 -4.83
N ILE A 31 5.87 0.60 -4.02
CA ILE A 31 6.64 1.80 -4.42
C ILE A 31 8.04 1.70 -3.85
N GLU A 32 9.05 1.69 -4.71
CA GLU A 32 10.45 1.67 -4.29
C GLU A 32 10.89 3.03 -3.74
N PRO A 33 11.88 3.11 -2.84
CA PRO A 33 12.74 2.00 -2.44
C PRO A 33 12.07 1.05 -1.44
N LEU A 34 12.35 -0.24 -1.59
CA LEU A 34 11.90 -1.26 -0.65
C LEU A 34 12.99 -1.51 0.39
N GLY A 35 12.59 -1.78 1.62
CA GLY A 35 13.52 -2.15 2.69
C GLY A 35 14.02 -3.59 2.58
N PHE A 36 13.73 -4.28 1.48
CA PHE A 36 14.08 -5.68 1.26
C PHE A 36 14.12 -5.96 -0.24
N LYS A 37 14.58 -7.17 -0.61
CA LYS A 37 14.52 -7.65 -1.99
C LYS A 37 13.23 -8.44 -2.18
N ILE A 38 12.63 -8.37 -3.37
CA ILE A 38 11.37 -9.08 -3.67
C ILE A 38 11.55 -10.60 -3.57
N ASP A 39 12.74 -11.09 -3.88
CA ASP A 39 13.08 -12.51 -3.77
C ASP A 39 13.61 -12.89 -2.38
N ASP A 40 13.54 -11.97 -1.40
CA ASP A 40 13.96 -12.23 -0.04
C ASP A 40 13.19 -13.43 0.54
N LYS A 41 13.92 -14.33 1.20
CA LYS A 41 13.31 -15.55 1.73
C LYS A 41 12.26 -15.32 2.81
N HIS A 42 12.38 -14.21 3.55
CA HIS A 42 11.37 -13.87 4.56
C HIS A 42 10.06 -13.42 3.92
N LEU A 43 10.16 -12.67 2.83
CA LEU A 43 9.01 -12.26 2.04
C LEU A 43 8.32 -13.48 1.42
N LYS A 44 9.09 -14.35 0.78
CA LYS A 44 8.57 -15.57 0.16
C LYS A 44 7.94 -16.52 1.19
N ARG A 45 8.55 -16.62 2.37
CA ARG A 45 8.04 -17.48 3.43
C ARG A 45 6.68 -17.00 3.93
N ALA A 46 6.50 -15.68 4.07
CA ALA A 46 5.24 -15.10 4.55
C ALA A 46 4.11 -15.23 3.55
N GLY A 47 4.41 -15.17 2.23
CA GLY A 47 3.42 -15.21 1.17
C GLY A 47 3.63 -16.33 0.15
N LEU A 48 4.41 -17.37 0.50
CA LEU A 48 4.90 -18.37 -0.44
C LEU A 48 3.82 -19.03 -1.27
N ASP A 49 2.75 -19.50 -0.64
CA ASP A 49 1.69 -20.26 -1.31
C ASP A 49 0.83 -19.41 -2.24
N TYR A 50 0.94 -18.09 -2.13
CA TYR A 50 0.07 -17.15 -2.83
C TYR A 50 0.82 -16.19 -3.75
N TRP A 51 2.17 -16.19 -3.67
CA TRP A 51 3.01 -15.23 -4.37
C TRP A 51 2.82 -15.27 -5.89
N GLU A 52 2.67 -16.46 -6.45
CA GLU A 52 2.46 -16.65 -7.89
C GLU A 52 1.09 -16.14 -8.35
N PHE A 53 0.15 -16.03 -7.44
CA PHE A 53 -1.23 -15.64 -7.76
C PHE A 53 -1.52 -14.18 -7.47
N VAL A 54 -0.58 -13.43 -6.90
CA VAL A 54 -0.78 -12.01 -6.66
C VAL A 54 -0.44 -11.22 -7.92
N ASP A 55 -1.32 -10.28 -8.28
CA ASP A 55 -1.02 -9.30 -9.34
C ASP A 55 -0.13 -8.23 -8.73
N LEU A 56 1.18 -8.45 -8.81
CA LEU A 56 2.18 -7.57 -8.20
C LEU A 56 2.74 -6.60 -9.24
N ARG A 57 2.71 -5.31 -8.92
CA ARG A 57 3.27 -4.27 -9.76
C ARG A 57 4.21 -3.42 -8.93
N VAL A 58 5.48 -3.31 -9.37
CA VAL A 58 6.51 -2.56 -8.66
C VAL A 58 6.80 -1.28 -9.44
N HIS A 59 6.78 -0.16 -8.73
CA HIS A 59 7.05 1.16 -9.31
C HIS A 59 8.32 1.74 -8.68
N LYS A 60 9.15 2.38 -9.49
CA LYS A 60 10.43 2.93 -9.04
C LYS A 60 10.26 4.13 -8.12
N SER A 61 9.15 4.85 -8.25
CA SER A 61 8.84 6.02 -7.44
C SER A 61 7.35 6.26 -7.41
N TRP A 62 6.92 7.12 -6.50
CA TRP A 62 5.53 7.57 -6.44
C TRP A 62 5.10 8.24 -7.75
N ASP A 63 5.99 9.07 -8.34
CA ASP A 63 5.68 9.74 -9.60
C ASP A 63 5.50 8.73 -10.73
N ASP A 64 6.31 7.68 -10.79
CA ASP A 64 6.16 6.62 -11.78
C ASP A 64 4.82 5.88 -11.59
N PHE A 65 4.42 5.64 -10.35
CA PHE A 65 3.12 5.05 -10.06
C PHE A 65 1.98 5.93 -10.57
N LEU A 66 2.02 7.22 -10.28
CA LEU A 66 1.00 8.16 -10.74
C LEU A 66 0.92 8.20 -12.27
N SER A 67 2.06 8.20 -12.95
CA SER A 67 2.13 8.23 -14.41
C SER A 67 1.59 6.96 -15.05
N ALA A 68 1.90 5.81 -14.47
CA ALA A 68 1.48 4.51 -15.00
C ALA A 68 0.01 4.22 -14.74
N MET A 69 -0.47 4.50 -13.54
CA MET A 69 -1.80 4.10 -13.10
C MET A 69 -2.85 5.19 -13.23
N ARG A 70 -2.44 6.47 -13.22
CA ARG A 70 -3.33 7.63 -13.31
C ARG A 70 -4.55 7.49 -12.37
N PRO A 71 -4.30 7.29 -11.05
CA PRO A 71 -5.41 7.02 -10.14
C PRO A 71 -6.32 8.23 -9.98
N GLU A 72 -7.63 8.00 -10.05
CA GLU A 72 -8.62 9.06 -9.83
C GLU A 72 -8.97 9.19 -8.35
N HIS A 73 -8.92 8.08 -7.62
CA HIS A 73 -9.33 8.03 -6.22
C HIS A 73 -8.24 7.39 -5.37
N LEU A 74 -7.59 8.21 -4.55
CA LEU A 74 -6.55 7.78 -3.63
C LEU A 74 -7.06 7.92 -2.20
N ARG A 75 -6.80 6.91 -1.37
CA ARG A 75 -7.08 6.96 0.07
C ARG A 75 -5.78 6.65 0.81
N PHE A 76 -5.33 7.60 1.62
CA PHE A 76 -4.09 7.46 2.38
C PHE A 76 -4.40 7.13 3.82
N PHE A 77 -3.79 6.08 4.34
CA PHE A 77 -3.99 5.67 5.73
C PHE A 77 -2.82 6.15 6.59
N SER A 78 -3.12 6.96 7.59
CA SER A 78 -2.11 7.61 8.42
C SER A 78 -2.62 7.81 9.84
N LYS A 79 -1.73 7.68 10.82
CA LYS A 79 -2.02 8.04 12.21
C LYS A 79 -2.27 9.52 12.41
N ARG A 80 -1.79 10.35 11.46
CA ARG A 80 -1.89 11.82 11.53
C ARG A 80 -3.18 12.36 10.95
N ALA A 81 -3.95 11.54 10.27
CA ALA A 81 -5.21 11.98 9.69
C ALA A 81 -6.25 12.19 10.77
N ILE A 82 -7.12 13.18 10.56
CA ILE A 82 -8.21 13.50 11.50
C ILE A 82 -9.43 12.60 11.23
N LYS A 83 -9.74 12.37 9.96
CA LYS A 83 -10.91 11.60 9.55
C LYS A 83 -10.68 10.11 9.73
N SER A 84 -11.63 9.42 10.41
CA SER A 84 -11.57 7.98 10.59
C SER A 84 -11.77 7.25 9.26
N TYR A 85 -11.12 6.09 9.10
CA TYR A 85 -11.28 5.25 7.93
C TYR A 85 -12.74 4.79 7.74
N THR A 86 -13.50 4.68 8.82
CA THR A 86 -14.92 4.28 8.76
C THR A 86 -15.83 5.37 8.24
N ALA A 87 -15.37 6.63 8.24
CA ALA A 87 -16.16 7.77 7.75
C ALA A 87 -16.10 7.93 6.23
N ALA A 88 -15.23 7.19 5.55
CA ALA A 88 -15.08 7.27 4.10
C ALA A 88 -16.01 6.30 3.39
N ARG A 89 -16.42 6.68 2.20
CA ARG A 89 -17.11 5.78 1.28
C ARG A 89 -16.09 5.29 0.26
N TYR A 90 -15.85 3.98 0.26
CA TYR A 90 -14.87 3.37 -0.65
C TYR A 90 -15.56 2.98 -1.96
N ARG A 91 -14.80 3.09 -3.07
CA ARG A 91 -15.27 2.73 -4.40
C ARG A 91 -14.36 1.65 -4.98
N GLU A 92 -14.85 0.92 -5.99
CA GLU A 92 -14.07 -0.14 -6.63
C GLU A 92 -12.77 0.38 -7.23
N GLU A 93 -12.76 1.62 -7.72
CA GLU A 93 -11.59 2.23 -8.35
C GLU A 93 -10.62 2.86 -7.35
N ASP A 94 -10.90 2.79 -6.04
CA ASP A 94 -10.03 3.37 -5.03
C ASP A 94 -8.69 2.63 -4.93
N PHE A 95 -7.62 3.42 -4.77
CA PHE A 95 -6.30 2.92 -4.40
C PHE A 95 -6.09 3.22 -2.92
N LEU A 96 -5.86 2.18 -2.13
CA LEU A 96 -5.64 2.30 -0.69
C LEU A 96 -4.13 2.31 -0.44
N VAL A 97 -3.61 3.42 0.06
CA VAL A 97 -2.18 3.66 0.19
C VAL A 97 -1.76 3.60 1.66
N PHE A 98 -0.80 2.73 1.96
CA PHE A 98 -0.24 2.53 3.30
C PHE A 98 1.25 2.90 3.27
N GLY A 99 1.71 3.55 4.34
CA GLY A 99 3.11 3.97 4.44
C GLY A 99 4.04 2.92 5.01
N PRO A 100 5.35 3.25 5.04
CA PRO A 100 6.34 2.39 5.69
C PRO A 100 5.99 2.17 7.16
N GLU A 101 6.26 0.95 7.66
CA GLU A 101 5.79 0.50 8.97
C GLU A 101 6.32 1.35 10.13
N THR A 102 7.58 1.83 10.02
CA THR A 102 8.21 2.61 11.10
C THR A 102 8.03 4.12 10.94
N ARG A 103 7.97 4.63 9.71
CA ARG A 103 7.96 6.07 9.43
C ARG A 103 6.59 6.64 9.11
N GLY A 104 5.69 5.80 8.63
CA GLY A 104 4.42 6.25 8.06
C GLY A 104 4.61 6.96 6.72
N LEU A 105 3.53 7.45 6.15
CA LEU A 105 3.56 8.19 4.89
C LEU A 105 4.24 9.55 5.07
N PRO A 106 5.04 10.01 4.06
CA PRO A 106 5.66 11.33 4.14
C PRO A 106 4.61 12.43 4.30
N ARG A 107 4.92 13.43 5.13
CA ARG A 107 4.02 14.55 5.37
C ARG A 107 3.72 15.32 4.09
N SER A 108 4.73 15.49 3.23
CA SER A 108 4.55 16.16 1.94
C SER A 108 3.52 15.47 1.06
N LEU A 109 3.51 14.14 1.09
CA LEU A 109 2.53 13.36 0.33
C LEU A 109 1.13 13.52 0.91
N LEU A 110 1.01 13.47 2.23
CA LEU A 110 -0.28 13.66 2.92
C LEU A 110 -0.82 15.08 2.69
N ASP A 111 0.05 16.10 2.73
CA ASP A 111 -0.35 17.49 2.51
C ASP A 111 -0.83 17.71 1.08
N ALA A 112 -0.17 17.08 0.11
CA ALA A 112 -0.57 17.17 -1.29
C ALA A 112 -1.95 16.54 -1.56
N HIS A 113 -2.39 15.63 -0.69
CA HIS A 113 -3.66 14.91 -0.82
C HIS A 113 -4.49 14.99 0.47
N ALA A 114 -4.52 16.17 1.10
CA ALA A 114 -5.08 16.34 2.44
C ALA A 114 -6.51 15.82 2.58
N GLY A 115 -7.34 15.95 1.56
CA GLY A 115 -8.72 15.48 1.58
C GLY A 115 -8.87 13.96 1.50
N CYS A 116 -7.80 13.24 1.25
CA CYS A 116 -7.80 11.79 1.03
C CYS A 116 -7.24 11.00 2.21
N ALA A 117 -6.72 11.67 3.24
CA ALA A 117 -6.08 11.00 4.36
C ALA A 117 -7.10 10.46 5.37
N LEU A 118 -6.89 9.22 5.81
CA LEU A 118 -7.76 8.52 6.75
C LEU A 118 -6.95 7.93 7.89
N ARG A 119 -7.57 7.79 9.04
CA ARG A 119 -6.94 7.24 10.23
C ARG A 119 -7.53 5.87 10.55
N ILE A 120 -6.64 4.88 10.76
CA ILE A 120 -7.01 3.58 11.30
C ILE A 120 -6.71 3.65 12.81
N PRO A 121 -7.70 3.42 13.68
CA PRO A 121 -7.44 3.40 15.13
C PRO A 121 -6.43 2.32 15.46
N MET A 122 -5.45 2.68 16.30
CA MET A 122 -4.45 1.75 16.84
C MET A 122 -4.87 1.34 18.24
N LEU A 123 -5.03 0.05 18.41
CA LEU A 123 -5.33 -0.52 19.73
C LEU A 123 -4.06 -0.75 20.54
#